data_917302abb08320e01593ba4600f7d68c
#
_entry.id   917302abb08320e01593ba4600f7d68c
#
_cell.length_a   1.000
_cell.length_b   1.000
_cell.length_c   1.000
_cell.angle_alpha   90.00
_cell.angle_beta   90.00
_cell.angle_gamma   90.00
#
_symmetry.space_group_name_H-M   'P 1'
#
loop_
_entity.id
_entity.type
_entity.pdbx_description
1 polymer ?
#
loop_
_entity_poly.entity_id
_entity_poly.type
_entity_poly.pdbx_seq_one_letter_code
_entity_poly.pdbx_strand_id
1 'polypeptide(L)'
;MAWIKKTQRKKPTNAFLDHPGRIRRRSPSASMARWSSPKDPALEAALRRNRRWVVNNQIKRLLLRFPSRTAPVRFLQSRFKTLDLMGRAANWLGKYPSCFEVFSADAEGGCGEQEPHFGFTKRMAALVDAEEAAVAASEPAMADRLARVLMLARGRRLQVSKLAALRGPLCLPDDYLLRLLPAHTGLFRLANPYPHRRNAAELELIRWAPSLAVSAVEAAAAANDSAPRFTCSLPASWAKSHAKMEEFNSTPYISPYSEEWAVPGTDAEAEKRAVAVVHELLSLTLWRKMSILKLEHFRREFGLPEDTARMLLRHPCLFYVSNRYKIHTVVLREGYEGSELRDKDPVVAAKDRLGELMQEGLHEYNQRRRVANVEKKRRRGEIEVKKEKEKVEDEEAARLESAEKREERRRFYKVLFDDGNR
;
A
#
# COMPACT_ATOMS: atom_id res chain seq x y z
N MET A 1 36.90 -62.40 -14.44
CA MET A 1 36.14 -62.24 -13.15
C MET A 1 37.05 -61.49 -12.18
N ALA A 2 36.82 -60.22 -11.95
CA ALA A 2 37.56 -59.50 -10.94
C ALA A 2 36.58 -58.43 -10.32
N TRP A 3 36.34 -58.63 -9.04
CA TRP A 3 35.48 -57.79 -8.21
C TRP A 3 36.22 -56.49 -7.86
N ILE A 4 35.61 -55.33 -8.21
CA ILE A 4 36.13 -54.03 -7.80
C ILE A 4 35.40 -53.62 -6.50
N LYS A 5 36.16 -53.59 -5.39
CA LYS A 5 35.74 -53.10 -4.07
C LYS A 5 35.62 -51.57 -4.13
N LYS A 6 34.39 -51.03 -3.85
CA LYS A 6 34.17 -49.60 -3.58
C LYS A 6 34.75 -49.22 -2.22
N THR A 7 35.81 -48.45 -2.22
CA THR A 7 36.35 -47.79 -1.01
C THR A 7 35.52 -46.58 -0.66
N GLN A 8 34.86 -46.61 0.49
CA GLN A 8 34.20 -45.42 1.08
C GLN A 8 35.28 -44.45 1.58
N ARG A 9 35.29 -43.24 1.02
CA ARG A 9 36.07 -42.11 1.55
C ARG A 9 35.34 -41.53 2.79
N LYS A 10 35.96 -41.71 3.97
CA LYS A 10 35.60 -41.00 5.20
C LYS A 10 35.93 -39.50 5.03
N LYS A 11 34.97 -38.66 5.32
CA LYS A 11 35.15 -37.20 5.41
C LYS A 11 35.95 -36.87 6.68
N PRO A 12 36.89 -35.91 6.65
CA PRO A 12 37.57 -35.47 7.86
C PRO A 12 36.67 -34.70 8.78
N THR A 13 36.65 -35.08 10.05
CA THR A 13 36.02 -34.31 11.14
C THR A 13 36.88 -33.10 11.45
N ASN A 14 36.41 -31.91 11.05
CA ASN A 14 36.98 -30.64 11.51
C ASN A 14 36.53 -30.40 12.93
N ALA A 15 37.44 -30.54 13.89
CA ALA A 15 37.28 -29.99 15.23
C ALA A 15 37.28 -28.45 15.14
N PHE A 16 36.16 -27.82 15.42
CA PHE A 16 36.05 -26.38 15.54
C PHE A 16 36.41 -25.98 16.96
N LEU A 17 37.48 -25.22 17.08
CA LEU A 17 37.85 -24.47 18.25
C LEU A 17 36.78 -23.48 18.61
N ASP A 18 36.25 -23.54 19.84
CA ASP A 18 35.35 -22.57 20.43
C ASP A 18 36.05 -21.22 20.58
N HIS A 19 35.62 -20.22 19.81
CA HIS A 19 35.92 -18.82 20.04
C HIS A 19 34.78 -18.20 20.86
N PRO A 20 35.05 -17.65 22.06
CA PRO A 20 34.04 -16.89 22.81
C PRO A 20 33.89 -15.48 22.19
N GLY A 21 32.78 -15.22 21.56
CA GLY A 21 32.50 -13.87 21.01
C GLY A 21 31.45 -13.80 19.91
N ARG A 22 30.74 -14.86 19.60
CA ARG A 22 29.63 -14.77 18.62
C ARG A 22 28.37 -14.19 19.27
N ILE A 23 28.18 -12.87 19.16
CA ILE A 23 26.90 -12.22 19.37
C ILE A 23 25.90 -12.92 18.46
N ARG A 24 25.04 -13.77 19.03
CA ARG A 24 23.88 -14.33 18.33
C ARG A 24 23.02 -13.16 17.85
N ARG A 25 23.11 -12.79 16.59
CA ARG A 25 22.10 -11.96 15.95
C ARG A 25 20.79 -12.73 16.06
N ARG A 26 19.95 -12.35 17.01
CA ARG A 26 18.57 -12.81 17.10
C ARG A 26 17.92 -12.46 15.77
N SER A 27 17.45 -13.45 15.03
CA SER A 27 16.66 -13.22 13.83
C SER A 27 15.41 -12.41 14.21
N PRO A 28 15.09 -11.33 13.49
CA PRO A 28 13.95 -10.47 13.82
C PRO A 28 12.60 -11.21 13.88
N SER A 29 12.50 -12.36 13.20
CA SER A 29 11.25 -13.12 13.07
C SER A 29 10.77 -13.81 14.36
N ALA A 30 11.65 -14.13 15.30
CA ALA A 30 11.25 -14.83 16.53
C ALA A 30 10.64 -13.91 17.59
N SER A 31 10.94 -12.60 17.59
CA SER A 31 10.39 -11.63 18.55
C SER A 31 9.03 -11.07 18.12
N MET A 32 8.76 -11.03 16.82
CA MET A 32 7.52 -10.46 16.25
C MET A 32 6.28 -11.36 16.46
N ALA A 33 6.44 -12.67 16.70
CA ALA A 33 5.34 -13.59 16.94
C ALA A 33 4.59 -13.36 18.27
N ARG A 34 5.15 -12.55 19.18
CA ARG A 34 4.59 -12.29 20.52
C ARG A 34 3.71 -11.04 20.61
N TRP A 35 3.52 -10.30 19.52
CA TRP A 35 2.81 -9.04 19.56
C TRP A 35 1.37 -9.19 19.10
N SER A 36 0.49 -9.47 20.05
CA SER A 36 -0.96 -9.40 19.82
C SER A 36 -1.49 -8.07 20.36
N SER A 37 -1.63 -7.08 19.49
CA SER A 37 -2.51 -5.95 19.78
C SER A 37 -3.96 -6.44 19.72
N PRO A 38 -4.86 -5.95 20.60
CA PRO A 38 -6.29 -6.24 20.45
C PRO A 38 -6.74 -5.85 19.05
N LYS A 39 -7.44 -6.78 18.38
CA LYS A 39 -7.86 -6.58 16.99
C LYS A 39 -8.98 -5.55 16.92
N ASP A 40 -8.79 -4.57 16.06
CA ASP A 40 -9.81 -3.62 15.67
C ASP A 40 -10.44 -4.10 14.35
N PRO A 41 -11.69 -4.60 14.35
CA PRO A 41 -12.29 -5.20 13.17
C PRO A 41 -12.48 -4.18 12.03
N ALA A 42 -12.71 -2.91 12.35
CA ALA A 42 -12.87 -1.85 11.36
C ALA A 42 -11.56 -1.55 10.63
N LEU A 43 -10.47 -1.37 11.38
CA LEU A 43 -9.14 -1.15 10.79
C LEU A 43 -8.60 -2.40 10.11
N GLU A 44 -8.93 -3.60 10.60
CA GLU A 44 -8.61 -4.85 9.90
C GLU A 44 -9.36 -4.97 8.56
N ALA A 45 -10.60 -4.48 8.49
CA ALA A 45 -11.32 -4.40 7.22
C ALA A 45 -10.65 -3.40 6.26
N ALA A 46 -10.20 -2.24 6.78
CA ALA A 46 -9.44 -1.24 6.01
C ALA A 46 -8.10 -1.77 5.48
N LEU A 47 -7.50 -2.78 6.12
CA LEU A 47 -6.25 -3.42 5.70
C LEU A 47 -6.47 -4.63 4.79
N ARG A 48 -7.71 -4.99 4.49
CA ARG A 48 -7.99 -6.19 3.69
C ARG A 48 -7.51 -6.01 2.25
N ARG A 49 -6.59 -6.85 1.80
CA ARG A 49 -6.10 -6.85 0.42
C ARG A 49 -7.11 -7.51 -0.51
N ASN A 50 -7.42 -6.84 -1.61
CA ASN A 50 -8.16 -7.43 -2.72
C ASN A 50 -7.18 -7.84 -3.82
N ARG A 51 -6.79 -9.13 -3.83
CA ARG A 51 -5.90 -9.67 -4.84
C ARG A 51 -6.34 -9.36 -6.27
N ARG A 52 -7.66 -9.42 -6.53
CA ARG A 52 -8.20 -9.16 -7.87
C ARG A 52 -7.92 -7.73 -8.32
N TRP A 53 -8.07 -6.78 -7.41
CA TRP A 53 -7.73 -5.39 -7.69
C TRP A 53 -6.23 -5.22 -7.96
N VAL A 54 -5.37 -5.84 -7.16
CA VAL A 54 -3.91 -5.79 -7.34
C VAL A 54 -3.54 -6.26 -8.74
N VAL A 55 -4.06 -7.42 -9.15
CA VAL A 55 -3.79 -7.98 -10.49
C VAL A 55 -4.29 -7.05 -11.60
N ASN A 56 -5.51 -6.53 -11.50
CA ASN A 56 -6.05 -5.62 -12.53
C ASN A 56 -5.31 -4.29 -12.57
N ASN A 57 -4.87 -3.77 -11.42
CA ASN A 57 -4.02 -2.57 -11.39
C ASN A 57 -2.64 -2.84 -12.03
N GLN A 58 -2.07 -4.03 -11.85
CA GLN A 58 -0.84 -4.42 -12.53
C GLN A 58 -1.05 -4.55 -14.05
N ILE A 59 -2.16 -5.14 -14.49
CA ILE A 59 -2.52 -5.20 -15.93
C ILE A 59 -2.69 -3.78 -16.48
N LYS A 60 -3.39 -2.88 -15.76
CA LYS A 60 -3.51 -1.47 -16.14
C LYS A 60 -2.13 -0.83 -16.33
N ARG A 61 -1.23 -0.97 -15.37
CA ARG A 61 0.14 -0.43 -15.46
C ARG A 61 0.95 -1.01 -16.60
N LEU A 62 0.71 -2.28 -16.96
CA LEU A 62 1.34 -2.90 -18.12
C LEU A 62 0.83 -2.28 -19.43
N LEU A 63 -0.48 -2.09 -19.57
CA LEU A 63 -1.06 -1.46 -20.77
C LEU A 63 -0.60 -0.02 -20.95
N LEU A 64 -0.43 0.75 -19.86
CA LEU A 64 0.08 2.12 -19.90
C LEU A 64 1.53 2.25 -20.41
N ARG A 65 2.26 1.14 -20.51
CA ARG A 65 3.60 1.12 -21.12
C ARG A 65 3.56 1.04 -22.65
N PHE A 66 2.42 0.72 -23.23
CA PHE A 66 2.21 0.68 -24.67
C PHE A 66 1.57 2.00 -25.13
N PRO A 67 2.12 2.67 -26.15
CA PRO A 67 1.56 3.92 -26.64
C PRO A 67 0.09 3.79 -27.09
N SER A 68 -0.27 2.66 -27.69
CA SER A 68 -1.65 2.34 -28.11
C SER A 68 -2.56 1.96 -26.95
N ARG A 69 -2.03 1.76 -25.72
CA ARG A 69 -2.76 1.20 -24.57
C ARG A 69 -3.43 -0.15 -24.86
N THR A 70 -2.87 -0.89 -25.84
CA THR A 70 -3.30 -2.23 -26.23
C THR A 70 -2.11 -3.18 -26.26
N ALA A 71 -2.34 -4.47 -26.06
CA ALA A 71 -1.28 -5.48 -26.09
C ALA A 71 -1.84 -6.84 -26.53
N PRO A 72 -1.01 -7.72 -27.11
CA PRO A 72 -1.41 -9.09 -27.42
C PRO A 72 -1.74 -9.89 -26.15
N VAL A 73 -2.78 -10.71 -26.20
CA VAL A 73 -3.17 -11.56 -25.05
C VAL A 73 -2.04 -12.53 -24.67
N ARG A 74 -1.24 -13.00 -25.64
CA ARG A 74 -0.06 -13.84 -25.40
C ARG A 74 0.97 -13.16 -24.49
N PHE A 75 1.14 -11.83 -24.62
CA PHE A 75 2.02 -11.05 -23.76
C PHE A 75 1.59 -11.12 -22.29
N LEU A 76 0.28 -11.01 -22.02
CA LEU A 76 -0.27 -11.19 -20.68
C LEU A 76 -0.13 -12.64 -20.20
N GLN A 77 -0.35 -13.61 -21.09
CA GLN A 77 -0.23 -15.04 -20.80
C GLN A 77 1.20 -15.42 -20.43
N SER A 78 2.23 -14.86 -21.08
CA SER A 78 3.64 -15.12 -20.72
C SER A 78 4.00 -14.68 -19.30
N ARG A 79 3.26 -13.72 -18.75
CA ARG A 79 3.46 -13.18 -17.40
C ARG A 79 2.49 -13.72 -16.36
N PHE A 80 1.77 -14.81 -16.65
CA PHE A 80 0.71 -15.32 -15.77
C PHE A 80 1.19 -15.67 -14.36
N LYS A 81 2.42 -16.20 -14.22
CA LYS A 81 3.04 -16.51 -12.90
C LYS A 81 3.39 -15.23 -12.13
N THR A 82 3.98 -14.25 -12.80
CA THR A 82 4.38 -12.97 -12.18
C THR A 82 3.18 -12.16 -11.71
N LEU A 83 2.09 -12.18 -12.50
CA LEU A 83 0.84 -11.50 -12.18
C LEU A 83 -0.09 -12.33 -11.29
N ASP A 84 0.30 -13.58 -10.99
CA ASP A 84 -0.53 -14.50 -10.22
C ASP A 84 -1.93 -14.67 -10.82
N LEU A 85 -2.02 -14.77 -12.15
CA LEU A 85 -3.27 -15.09 -12.84
C LEU A 85 -3.65 -16.53 -12.58
N MET A 86 -4.87 -16.75 -12.09
CA MET A 86 -5.40 -18.08 -11.86
C MET A 86 -5.97 -18.64 -13.17
N GLY A 87 -5.11 -19.10 -14.08
CA GLY A 87 -5.52 -19.72 -15.34
C GLY A 87 -5.15 -18.88 -16.57
N ARG A 88 -5.89 -19.08 -17.67
CA ARG A 88 -5.63 -18.39 -18.93
C ARG A 88 -5.91 -16.89 -18.85
N ALA A 89 -5.05 -16.07 -19.43
CA ALA A 89 -5.17 -14.60 -19.45
C ALA A 89 -6.51 -14.14 -20.05
N ALA A 90 -6.96 -14.74 -21.14
CA ALA A 90 -8.26 -14.43 -21.74
C ALA A 90 -9.43 -14.64 -20.76
N ASN A 91 -9.40 -15.73 -19.97
CA ASN A 91 -10.42 -15.98 -18.97
C ASN A 91 -10.40 -14.96 -17.82
N TRP A 92 -9.22 -14.42 -17.51
CA TRP A 92 -9.11 -13.35 -16.52
C TRP A 92 -9.71 -12.06 -17.04
N LEU A 93 -9.34 -11.65 -18.26
CA LEU A 93 -9.87 -10.44 -18.91
C LEU A 93 -11.40 -10.51 -19.04
N GLY A 94 -11.94 -11.66 -19.50
CA GLY A 94 -13.37 -11.88 -19.63
C GLY A 94 -14.18 -11.78 -18.32
N LYS A 95 -13.53 -11.86 -17.13
CA LYS A 95 -14.19 -11.62 -15.82
C LYS A 95 -14.43 -10.16 -15.53
N TYR A 96 -13.77 -9.25 -16.26
CA TYR A 96 -13.84 -7.80 -16.03
C TYR A 96 -14.19 -7.05 -17.31
N PRO A 97 -15.37 -7.34 -17.93
CA PRO A 97 -15.76 -6.77 -19.21
C PRO A 97 -15.98 -5.27 -19.18
N SER A 98 -16.22 -4.69 -17.99
CA SER A 98 -16.30 -3.24 -17.81
C SER A 98 -14.92 -2.55 -17.85
N CYS A 99 -13.83 -3.31 -17.61
CA CYS A 99 -12.48 -2.76 -17.58
C CYS A 99 -11.69 -3.04 -18.84
N PHE A 100 -11.79 -4.28 -19.36
CA PHE A 100 -10.99 -4.75 -20.48
C PHE A 100 -11.86 -5.27 -21.60
N GLU A 101 -11.49 -4.94 -22.84
CA GLU A 101 -12.03 -5.51 -24.06
C GLU A 101 -10.97 -6.36 -24.75
N VAL A 102 -11.42 -7.44 -25.40
CA VAL A 102 -10.57 -8.32 -26.20
C VAL A 102 -11.08 -8.25 -27.63
N PHE A 103 -10.20 -7.96 -28.57
CA PHE A 103 -10.49 -7.80 -29.95
C PHE A 103 -9.42 -8.47 -30.82
N SER A 104 -9.77 -8.83 -32.05
CA SER A 104 -8.81 -9.29 -33.04
C SER A 104 -8.21 -8.06 -33.71
N ALA A 105 -6.90 -7.88 -33.65
CA ALA A 105 -6.23 -6.87 -34.46
C ALA A 105 -6.02 -7.44 -35.84
N ASP A 106 -6.46 -6.72 -36.88
CA ASP A 106 -6.13 -7.05 -38.26
C ASP A 106 -4.61 -6.96 -38.39
N ALA A 107 -3.99 -8.08 -38.75
CA ALA A 107 -2.57 -8.10 -39.07
C ALA A 107 -2.37 -7.23 -40.33
N GLU A 108 -1.69 -6.08 -40.17
CA GLU A 108 -1.23 -5.32 -41.32
C GLU A 108 -0.33 -6.21 -42.19
N GLY A 109 -0.90 -6.72 -43.29
CA GLY A 109 -0.18 -7.39 -44.38
C GLY A 109 0.08 -8.88 -44.20
N GLY A 110 -0.89 -9.74 -44.52
CA GLY A 110 -0.64 -11.13 -44.86
C GLY A 110 -1.52 -12.14 -44.11
N CYS A 111 -1.82 -13.22 -44.77
CA CYS A 111 -2.61 -14.38 -44.36
C CYS A 111 -2.02 -15.06 -43.07
N GLY A 112 -2.22 -14.43 -41.91
CA GLY A 112 -1.77 -14.95 -40.63
C GLY A 112 -2.94 -15.01 -39.64
N GLU A 113 -2.93 -15.95 -38.73
CA GLU A 113 -3.90 -16.10 -37.64
C GLU A 113 -4.08 -14.75 -36.92
N GLN A 114 -5.32 -14.25 -36.85
CA GLN A 114 -5.67 -13.02 -36.16
C GLN A 114 -5.30 -13.13 -34.67
N GLU A 115 -4.26 -12.45 -34.24
CA GLU A 115 -3.82 -12.50 -32.85
C GLU A 115 -4.78 -11.70 -31.98
N PRO A 116 -5.34 -12.31 -30.90
CA PRO A 116 -6.21 -11.58 -29.99
C PRO A 116 -5.40 -10.56 -29.22
N HIS A 117 -5.84 -9.30 -29.29
CA HIS A 117 -5.34 -8.17 -28.50
C HIS A 117 -6.34 -7.81 -27.40
N PHE A 118 -5.87 -7.11 -26.40
CA PHE A 118 -6.72 -6.56 -25.35
C PHE A 118 -6.34 -5.11 -25.06
N GLY A 119 -7.31 -4.35 -24.63
CA GLY A 119 -7.18 -2.93 -24.32
C GLY A 119 -8.14 -2.50 -23.24
N PHE A 120 -8.15 -1.19 -22.95
CA PHE A 120 -9.11 -0.61 -22.03
C PHE A 120 -10.46 -0.40 -22.73
N THR A 121 -11.55 -0.67 -22.01
CA THR A 121 -12.86 -0.18 -22.42
C THR A 121 -12.89 1.36 -22.36
N LYS A 122 -13.84 2.00 -23.05
CA LYS A 122 -14.03 3.47 -23.00
C LYS A 122 -14.17 3.98 -21.56
N ARG A 123 -14.93 3.26 -20.71
CA ARG A 123 -15.12 3.60 -19.30
C ARG A 123 -13.83 3.50 -18.50
N MET A 124 -13.07 2.44 -18.71
CA MET A 124 -11.78 2.25 -18.06
C MET A 124 -10.76 3.29 -18.51
N ALA A 125 -10.70 3.61 -19.80
CA ALA A 125 -9.81 4.63 -20.33
C ALA A 125 -10.08 6.00 -19.69
N ALA A 126 -11.35 6.42 -19.60
CA ALA A 126 -11.74 7.66 -18.97
C ALA A 126 -11.33 7.72 -17.48
N LEU A 127 -11.44 6.60 -16.74
CA LEU A 127 -10.98 6.54 -15.34
C LEU A 127 -9.45 6.58 -15.21
N VAL A 128 -8.73 5.97 -16.15
CA VAL A 128 -7.27 6.03 -16.21
C VAL A 128 -6.82 7.47 -16.48
N ASP A 129 -7.44 8.15 -17.46
CA ASP A 129 -7.15 9.55 -17.78
C ASP A 129 -7.45 10.47 -16.57
N ALA A 130 -8.55 10.21 -15.86
CA ALA A 130 -8.88 10.94 -14.63
C ALA A 130 -7.87 10.68 -13.50
N GLU A 131 -7.36 9.45 -13.36
CA GLU A 131 -6.31 9.13 -12.39
C GLU A 131 -4.99 9.82 -12.76
N GLU A 132 -4.59 9.80 -14.02
CA GLU A 132 -3.39 10.49 -14.52
C GLU A 132 -3.50 12.00 -14.32
N ALA A 133 -4.66 12.59 -14.60
CA ALA A 133 -4.93 14.00 -14.34
C ALA A 133 -4.85 14.35 -12.84
N ALA A 134 -5.43 13.50 -11.96
CA ALA A 134 -5.35 13.67 -10.52
C ALA A 134 -3.89 13.58 -10.00
N VAL A 135 -3.10 12.64 -10.54
CA VAL A 135 -1.67 12.51 -10.22
C VAL A 135 -0.91 13.75 -10.68
N ALA A 136 -1.18 14.26 -11.90
CA ALA A 136 -0.53 15.46 -12.41
C ALA A 136 -0.90 16.70 -11.57
N ALA A 137 -2.17 16.87 -11.23
CA ALA A 137 -2.63 17.98 -10.39
C ALA A 137 -2.07 17.93 -8.96
N SER A 138 -1.73 16.74 -8.45
CA SER A 138 -1.14 16.56 -7.12
C SER A 138 0.37 16.72 -7.06
N GLU A 139 1.04 17.07 -8.18
CA GLU A 139 2.51 17.21 -8.24
C GLU A 139 3.08 18.20 -7.20
N PRO A 140 2.53 19.41 -6.99
CA PRO A 140 3.00 20.30 -5.93
C PRO A 140 2.89 19.69 -4.54
N ALA A 141 1.76 19.04 -4.25
CA ALA A 141 1.56 18.35 -2.98
C ALA A 141 2.52 17.15 -2.79
N MET A 142 2.93 16.49 -3.87
CA MET A 142 3.97 15.45 -3.81
C MET A 142 5.34 16.05 -3.50
N ALA A 143 5.68 17.20 -4.07
CA ALA A 143 6.92 17.92 -3.77
C ALA A 143 6.95 18.35 -2.30
N ASP A 144 5.85 18.89 -1.78
CA ASP A 144 5.73 19.26 -0.37
C ASP A 144 5.86 18.05 0.57
N ARG A 145 5.19 16.93 0.25
CA ARG A 145 5.34 15.68 1.02
C ARG A 145 6.79 15.19 1.03
N LEU A 146 7.46 15.23 -0.13
CA LEU A 146 8.84 14.82 -0.25
C LEU A 146 9.77 15.75 0.54
N ALA A 147 9.56 17.08 0.47
CA ALA A 147 10.31 18.06 1.25
C ALA A 147 10.12 17.80 2.75
N ARG A 148 8.88 17.60 3.22
CA ARG A 148 8.58 17.30 4.63
C ARG A 148 9.23 16.00 5.10
N VAL A 149 9.25 14.95 4.27
CA VAL A 149 9.98 13.70 4.59
C VAL A 149 11.48 13.93 4.71
N LEU A 150 12.08 14.77 3.85
CA LEU A 150 13.49 15.13 3.96
C LEU A 150 13.77 15.99 5.20
N MET A 151 12.84 16.88 5.57
CA MET A 151 12.94 17.68 6.79
C MET A 151 12.92 16.82 8.06
N LEU A 152 12.20 15.70 8.06
CA LEU A 152 12.21 14.73 9.15
C LEU A 152 13.51 13.91 9.21
N ALA A 153 14.26 13.83 8.13
CA ALA A 153 15.47 13.01 8.05
C ALA A 153 16.69 13.75 8.62
N ARG A 154 17.56 13.01 9.32
CA ARG A 154 18.86 13.52 9.78
C ARG A 154 19.69 14.03 8.60
N GLY A 155 20.19 15.24 8.73
CA GLY A 155 20.97 15.87 7.68
C GLY A 155 20.16 16.25 6.44
N ARG A 156 18.82 16.21 6.52
CA ARG A 156 17.90 16.63 5.44
C ARG A 156 18.14 15.91 4.10
N ARG A 157 18.61 14.66 4.16
CA ARG A 157 18.97 13.86 2.99
C ARG A 157 18.59 12.40 3.16
N LEU A 158 18.28 11.76 2.06
CA LEU A 158 17.97 10.34 1.98
C LEU A 158 18.59 9.71 0.74
N GLN A 159 19.10 8.49 0.89
CA GLN A 159 19.56 7.73 -0.28
C GLN A 159 18.39 7.45 -1.24
N VAL A 160 18.62 7.67 -2.53
CA VAL A 160 17.61 7.45 -3.58
C VAL A 160 17.13 5.99 -3.60
N SER A 161 18.04 5.05 -3.39
CA SER A 161 17.70 3.62 -3.29
C SER A 161 16.74 3.30 -2.12
N LYS A 162 16.91 3.98 -0.98
CA LYS A 162 16.00 3.88 0.16
C LYS A 162 14.69 4.61 -0.09
N LEU A 163 14.75 5.81 -0.68
CA LEU A 163 13.56 6.60 -0.98
C LEU A 163 12.60 5.85 -1.92
N ALA A 164 13.12 4.97 -2.79
CA ALA A 164 12.30 4.09 -3.61
C ALA A 164 11.30 3.25 -2.80
N ALA A 165 11.62 2.88 -1.55
CA ALA A 165 10.71 2.16 -0.66
C ALA A 165 9.53 3.03 -0.16
N LEU A 166 9.68 4.36 -0.13
CA LEU A 166 8.63 5.31 0.25
C LEU A 166 7.81 5.80 -0.95
N ARG A 167 8.23 5.49 -2.18
CA ARG A 167 7.57 5.95 -3.40
C ARG A 167 6.07 5.64 -3.43
N GLY A 168 5.70 4.38 -3.17
CA GLY A 168 4.30 3.97 -3.14
C GLY A 168 3.48 4.66 -2.05
N PRO A 169 3.89 4.61 -0.77
CA PRO A 169 3.22 5.32 0.31
C PRO A 169 3.01 6.81 0.09
N LEU A 170 3.99 7.49 -0.51
CA LEU A 170 3.93 8.93 -0.80
C LEU A 170 3.27 9.25 -2.15
N CYS A 171 2.90 8.24 -2.94
CA CYS A 171 2.38 8.37 -4.31
C CYS A 171 3.32 9.10 -5.28
N LEU A 172 4.62 8.93 -5.11
CA LEU A 172 5.56 9.48 -6.08
C LEU A 172 5.51 8.66 -7.38
N PRO A 173 5.49 9.32 -8.55
CA PRO A 173 5.50 8.61 -9.84
C PRO A 173 6.82 7.85 -10.04
N ASP A 174 6.82 6.91 -10.99
CA ASP A 174 8.01 6.09 -11.27
C ASP A 174 9.20 6.94 -11.75
N ASP A 175 8.91 8.03 -12.41
CA ASP A 175 9.85 8.99 -13.01
C ASP A 175 10.08 10.26 -12.15
N TYR A 176 9.72 10.22 -10.86
CA TYR A 176 9.80 11.40 -9.97
C TYR A 176 11.17 12.09 -9.97
N LEU A 177 12.26 11.34 -10.14
CA LEU A 177 13.62 11.92 -10.23
C LEU A 177 13.84 12.76 -11.50
N LEU A 178 13.18 12.40 -12.60
CA LEU A 178 13.32 13.07 -13.88
C LEU A 178 12.30 14.18 -14.09
N ARG A 179 11.16 14.10 -13.40
CA ARG A 179 10.03 15.01 -13.57
C ARG A 179 9.90 15.98 -12.41
N LEU A 180 9.76 15.47 -11.18
CA LEU A 180 9.51 16.29 -10.00
C LEU A 180 10.76 17.09 -9.57
N LEU A 181 11.96 16.50 -9.60
CA LEU A 181 13.15 17.19 -9.15
C LEU A 181 13.53 18.38 -10.04
N PRO A 182 13.54 18.26 -11.39
CA PRO A 182 13.84 19.41 -12.26
C PRO A 182 12.81 20.54 -12.14
N ALA A 183 11.54 20.22 -11.84
CA ALA A 183 10.49 21.22 -11.61
C ALA A 183 10.68 21.99 -10.29
N HIS A 184 11.38 21.41 -9.31
CA HIS A 184 11.56 21.96 -7.96
C HIS A 184 13.04 22.09 -7.57
N THR A 185 13.89 22.60 -8.47
CA THR A 185 15.35 22.76 -8.25
C THR A 185 15.70 23.66 -7.06
N GLY A 186 14.81 24.57 -6.69
CA GLY A 186 14.98 25.41 -5.50
C GLY A 186 14.82 24.67 -4.17
N LEU A 187 14.19 23.47 -4.18
CA LEU A 187 13.98 22.66 -2.99
C LEU A 187 14.94 21.48 -2.91
N PHE A 188 15.22 20.81 -4.03
CA PHE A 188 15.90 19.53 -4.06
C PHE A 188 17.21 19.57 -4.83
N ARG A 189 18.19 18.82 -4.33
CA ARG A 189 19.44 18.55 -5.01
C ARG A 189 19.76 17.06 -4.98
N LEU A 190 20.15 16.52 -6.12
CA LEU A 190 20.70 15.17 -6.19
C LEU A 190 22.22 15.27 -6.02
N ALA A 191 22.74 14.68 -4.96
CA ALA A 191 24.17 14.63 -4.67
C ALA A 191 24.64 13.17 -4.69
N ASN A 192 25.86 12.93 -5.16
CA ASN A 192 26.51 11.64 -5.03
C ASN A 192 27.80 11.79 -4.23
N PRO A 193 27.77 11.59 -2.90
CA PRO A 193 28.93 11.72 -2.04
C PRO A 193 30.02 10.66 -2.33
N TYR A 194 29.66 9.58 -3.03
CA TYR A 194 30.57 8.49 -3.39
C TYR A 194 30.52 8.22 -4.90
N PRO A 195 31.26 8.96 -5.75
CA PRO A 195 31.17 8.87 -7.21
C PRO A 195 31.38 7.45 -7.76
N HIS A 196 32.19 6.65 -7.08
CA HIS A 196 32.50 5.26 -7.46
C HIS A 196 31.34 4.26 -7.18
N ARG A 197 30.33 4.66 -6.40
CA ARG A 197 29.19 3.81 -6.06
C ARG A 197 27.91 4.34 -6.73
N ARG A 198 27.46 3.67 -7.78
CA ARG A 198 26.25 4.06 -8.53
C ARG A 198 24.99 4.19 -7.66
N ASN A 199 24.89 3.43 -6.58
CA ASN A 199 23.72 3.41 -5.69
C ASN A 199 23.85 4.33 -4.48
N ALA A 200 24.87 5.19 -4.44
CA ALA A 200 25.12 6.11 -3.32
C ALA A 200 24.53 7.50 -3.52
N ALA A 201 23.77 7.71 -4.60
CA ALA A 201 23.10 8.98 -4.83
C ALA A 201 22.10 9.28 -3.69
N GLU A 202 22.18 10.50 -3.18
CA GLU A 202 21.33 11.03 -2.11
C GLU A 202 20.52 12.20 -2.64
N LEU A 203 19.24 12.22 -2.24
CA LEU A 203 18.39 13.38 -2.42
C LEU A 203 18.48 14.24 -1.18
N GLU A 204 18.80 15.51 -1.37
CA GLU A 204 19.01 16.49 -0.32
C GLU A 204 18.02 17.64 -0.45
N LEU A 205 17.51 18.12 0.67
CA LEU A 205 16.72 19.35 0.76
C LEU A 205 17.69 20.55 0.87
N ILE A 206 17.68 21.44 -0.14
CA ILE A 206 18.57 22.59 -0.19
C ILE A 206 18.17 23.66 0.83
N ARG A 207 16.87 23.96 0.89
CA ARG A 207 16.34 25.05 1.70
C ARG A 207 15.28 24.53 2.66
N TRP A 208 15.44 24.91 3.94
CA TRP A 208 14.38 24.73 4.93
C TRP A 208 13.20 25.64 4.59
N ALA A 209 12.00 25.09 4.56
CA ALA A 209 10.78 25.82 4.31
C ALA A 209 9.92 25.86 5.59
N PRO A 210 9.95 26.95 6.38
CA PRO A 210 9.20 27.06 7.64
C PRO A 210 7.70 26.81 7.47
N SER A 211 7.13 27.22 6.34
CA SER A 211 5.72 26.98 6.03
C SER A 211 5.35 25.50 5.91
N LEU A 212 6.31 24.63 5.57
CA LEU A 212 6.13 23.19 5.49
C LEU A 212 6.50 22.47 6.82
N ALA A 213 7.20 23.16 7.72
CA ALA A 213 7.66 22.65 9.01
C ALA A 213 6.55 22.63 10.09
N VAL A 214 5.32 22.36 9.69
CA VAL A 214 4.16 22.26 10.58
C VAL A 214 3.63 20.85 10.53
N SER A 215 3.68 20.13 11.64
CA SER A 215 3.18 18.76 11.73
C SER A 215 1.65 18.70 11.67
N ALA A 216 1.09 17.52 11.36
CA ALA A 216 -0.34 17.33 11.36
C ALA A 216 -0.98 17.64 12.72
N VAL A 217 -0.27 17.35 13.83
CA VAL A 217 -0.71 17.66 15.20
C VAL A 217 -0.75 19.16 15.43
N GLU A 218 0.28 19.89 15.01
CA GLU A 218 0.35 21.35 15.13
C GLU A 218 -0.71 22.04 14.26
N ALA A 219 -0.90 21.56 13.03
CA ALA A 219 -1.95 22.07 12.14
C ALA A 219 -3.36 21.87 12.72
N ALA A 220 -3.63 20.69 13.31
CA ALA A 220 -4.90 20.41 13.97
C ALA A 220 -5.11 21.27 15.22
N ALA A 221 -4.05 21.52 15.99
CA ALA A 221 -4.07 22.38 17.17
C ALA A 221 -4.38 23.85 16.77
N ALA A 222 -3.71 24.35 15.74
CA ALA A 222 -3.95 25.70 15.21
C ALA A 222 -5.37 25.88 14.69
N ALA A 223 -5.94 24.86 14.02
CA ALA A 223 -7.33 24.91 13.56
C ALA A 223 -8.36 24.94 14.69
N ASN A 224 -8.02 24.44 15.89
CA ASN A 224 -8.88 24.37 17.06
C ASN A 224 -8.51 25.40 18.16
N ASP A 225 -7.61 26.33 17.85
CA ASP A 225 -7.07 27.32 18.80
C ASP A 225 -6.62 26.69 20.14
N SER A 226 -5.89 25.59 20.05
CA SER A 226 -5.46 24.78 21.19
C SER A 226 -3.96 24.51 21.16
N ALA A 227 -3.40 24.12 22.32
CA ALA A 227 -2.01 23.69 22.36
C ALA A 227 -1.82 22.33 21.63
N PRO A 228 -0.69 22.14 20.91
CA PRO A 228 -0.42 20.88 20.22
C PRO A 228 -0.36 19.71 21.21
N ARG A 229 -1.22 18.72 21.00
CA ARG A 229 -1.28 17.48 21.80
C ARG A 229 -1.78 16.32 20.97
N PHE A 230 -1.37 15.12 21.32
CA PHE A 230 -1.87 13.92 20.68
C PHE A 230 -3.31 13.60 21.15
N THR A 231 -4.15 13.16 20.23
CA THR A 231 -5.54 12.78 20.51
C THR A 231 -5.69 11.26 20.57
N CYS A 232 -6.53 10.77 21.49
CA CYS A 232 -6.83 9.34 21.57
C CYS A 232 -8.06 9.00 20.74
N SER A 233 -7.89 8.17 19.72
CA SER A 233 -8.96 7.70 18.82
C SER A 233 -9.58 6.37 19.27
N LEU A 234 -9.34 5.92 20.49
CA LEU A 234 -9.93 4.69 21.03
C LEU A 234 -11.28 4.96 21.68
N PRO A 235 -12.20 3.96 21.73
CA PRO A 235 -13.43 4.05 22.50
C PRO A 235 -13.16 4.36 23.98
N ALA A 236 -14.08 5.06 24.64
CA ALA A 236 -13.96 5.42 26.07
C ALA A 236 -13.80 4.19 27.00
N SER A 237 -14.28 3.02 26.57
CA SER A 237 -14.09 1.75 27.31
C SER A 237 -12.62 1.37 27.55
N TRP A 238 -11.68 1.97 26.79
CA TRP A 238 -10.24 1.74 26.95
C TRP A 238 -9.61 2.71 27.96
N ALA A 239 -10.22 2.86 29.14
CA ALA A 239 -9.82 3.84 30.15
C ALA A 239 -8.33 3.82 30.51
N LYS A 240 -7.69 2.63 30.61
CA LYS A 240 -6.26 2.51 30.87
C LYS A 240 -5.39 3.13 29.76
N SER A 241 -5.82 3.02 28.50
CA SER A 241 -5.09 3.59 27.37
C SER A 241 -5.27 5.10 27.31
N HIS A 242 -6.46 5.59 27.66
CA HIS A 242 -6.71 7.02 27.80
C HIS A 242 -5.87 7.63 28.92
N ALA A 243 -5.82 7.02 30.12
CA ALA A 243 -4.99 7.48 31.22
C ALA A 243 -3.50 7.56 30.86
N LYS A 244 -2.96 6.54 30.18
CA LYS A 244 -1.58 6.57 29.67
C LYS A 244 -1.34 7.67 28.64
N MET A 245 -2.35 7.97 27.80
CA MET A 245 -2.24 9.05 26.81
C MET A 245 -2.22 10.41 27.48
N GLU A 246 -3.04 10.63 28.52
CA GLU A 246 -3.02 11.87 29.30
C GLU A 246 -1.68 12.02 30.04
N GLU A 247 -1.15 10.95 30.63
CA GLU A 247 0.20 10.94 31.20
C GLU A 247 1.27 11.28 30.15
N PHE A 248 1.18 10.70 28.96
CA PHE A 248 2.07 11.01 27.83
C PHE A 248 1.95 12.47 27.37
N ASN A 249 0.76 13.04 27.44
CA ASN A 249 0.49 14.44 27.08
C ASN A 249 0.83 15.45 28.21
N SER A 250 1.16 15.00 29.43
CA SER A 250 1.52 15.88 30.53
C SER A 250 2.78 16.72 30.27
N THR A 251 3.70 16.17 29.46
CA THR A 251 4.87 16.91 28.97
C THR A 251 4.52 17.64 27.67
N PRO A 252 5.16 18.80 27.38
CA PRO A 252 4.92 19.54 26.14
C PRO A 252 5.12 18.72 24.87
N TYR A 253 4.38 19.04 23.82
CA TYR A 253 4.57 18.45 22.50
C TYR A 253 5.95 18.84 21.93
N ILE A 254 6.64 17.89 21.32
CA ILE A 254 7.91 18.11 20.63
C ILE A 254 7.67 18.00 19.13
N SER A 255 7.87 19.11 18.42
CA SER A 255 7.71 19.13 16.97
C SER A 255 8.72 18.19 16.30
N PRO A 256 8.28 17.32 15.38
CA PRO A 256 9.19 16.48 14.61
C PRO A 256 10.09 17.29 13.65
N TYR A 257 9.72 18.55 13.36
CA TYR A 257 10.46 19.48 12.50
C TYR A 257 11.37 20.44 13.23
N SER A 258 11.52 20.33 14.59
CA SER A 258 12.47 21.15 15.30
C SER A 258 13.88 20.95 14.72
N GLU A 259 14.56 22.06 14.41
CA GLU A 259 15.91 22.03 13.81
C GLU A 259 16.96 21.40 14.73
N GLU A 260 16.74 21.53 16.00
CA GLU A 260 17.57 20.94 17.02
C GLU A 260 17.31 19.43 17.07
N TRP A 261 18.16 18.68 16.38
CA TRP A 261 18.41 17.28 16.68
C TRP A 261 19.15 17.20 18.02
N ALA A 262 18.90 18.15 18.93
CA ALA A 262 19.42 18.12 20.29
C ALA A 262 19.17 16.73 20.86
N VAL A 263 20.20 16.15 21.39
CA VAL A 263 20.12 14.88 22.14
C VAL A 263 18.98 15.08 23.12
N PRO A 264 17.89 14.28 23.06
CA PRO A 264 16.80 14.43 24.01
C PRO A 264 17.39 14.36 25.41
N GLY A 265 17.03 15.30 26.26
CA GLY A 265 17.56 15.34 27.62
C GLY A 265 17.14 14.15 28.47
N THR A 266 15.97 13.56 28.10
CA THR A 266 15.38 12.41 28.81
C THR A 266 14.89 11.35 27.81
N ASP A 267 14.80 10.09 28.26
CA ASP A 267 14.22 9.00 27.49
C ASP A 267 12.76 9.26 27.09
N ALA A 268 12.01 9.98 27.93
CA ALA A 268 10.62 10.35 27.68
C ALA A 268 10.50 11.36 26.50
N GLU A 269 11.39 12.34 26.44
CA GLU A 269 11.46 13.30 25.33
C GLU A 269 11.86 12.61 24.02
N ALA A 270 12.82 11.68 24.10
CA ALA A 270 13.24 10.86 22.97
C ALA A 270 12.07 10.04 22.41
N GLU A 271 11.28 9.40 23.29
CA GLU A 271 10.10 8.65 22.90
C GLU A 271 9.03 9.57 22.31
N LYS A 272 8.76 10.72 22.92
CA LYS A 272 7.77 11.69 22.43
C LYS A 272 8.12 12.18 21.02
N ARG A 273 9.39 12.53 20.80
CA ARG A 273 9.88 12.91 19.47
C ARG A 273 9.72 11.77 18.47
N ALA A 274 10.12 10.55 18.81
CA ALA A 274 10.01 9.40 17.92
C ALA A 274 8.55 9.11 17.55
N VAL A 275 7.62 9.24 18.50
CA VAL A 275 6.18 9.13 18.27
C VAL A 275 5.71 10.22 17.32
N ALA A 276 6.12 11.49 17.53
CA ALA A 276 5.78 12.60 16.65
C ALA A 276 6.31 12.39 15.22
N VAL A 277 7.53 11.91 15.06
CA VAL A 277 8.12 11.59 13.75
C VAL A 277 7.33 10.49 13.02
N VAL A 278 6.98 9.40 13.71
CA VAL A 278 6.20 8.32 13.08
C VAL A 278 4.79 8.78 12.77
N HIS A 279 4.16 9.54 13.67
CA HIS A 279 2.85 10.14 13.44
C HIS A 279 2.85 10.99 12.17
N GLU A 280 3.82 11.89 12.05
CA GLU A 280 3.97 12.76 10.88
C GLU A 280 4.28 11.97 9.61
N LEU A 281 5.19 10.99 9.64
CA LEU A 281 5.46 10.11 8.49
C LEU A 281 4.20 9.41 7.99
N LEU A 282 3.36 8.90 8.90
CA LEU A 282 2.11 8.26 8.53
C LEU A 282 1.10 9.28 7.98
N SER A 283 1.06 10.49 8.54
CA SER A 283 0.21 11.59 8.06
C SER A 283 0.57 12.04 6.66
N LEU A 284 1.83 11.93 6.26
CA LEU A 284 2.29 12.23 4.91
C LEU A 284 1.96 11.10 3.90
N THR A 285 1.67 9.88 4.36
CA THR A 285 1.28 8.81 3.45
C THR A 285 -0.17 8.94 3.01
N LEU A 286 -0.47 8.61 1.75
CA LEU A 286 -1.84 8.67 1.20
C LEU A 286 -2.86 7.85 1.99
N TRP A 287 -2.42 6.74 2.54
CA TRP A 287 -3.28 5.77 3.21
C TRP A 287 -3.12 5.78 4.73
N ARG A 288 -2.43 6.78 5.29
CA ARG A 288 -2.17 6.87 6.74
C ARG A 288 -1.65 5.57 7.34
N LYS A 289 -0.87 4.81 6.56
CA LYS A 289 -0.30 3.52 6.99
C LYS A 289 1.04 3.24 6.34
N MET A 290 1.84 2.41 7.02
CA MET A 290 3.12 1.94 6.49
C MET A 290 3.48 0.57 7.08
N SER A 291 4.32 -0.21 6.37
CA SER A 291 4.91 -1.42 6.95
C SER A 291 5.94 -1.05 8.03
N ILE A 292 5.91 -1.76 9.17
CA ILE A 292 6.88 -1.56 10.25
C ILE A 292 8.30 -1.84 9.75
N LEU A 293 8.48 -2.83 8.86
CA LEU A 293 9.79 -3.11 8.27
C LEU A 293 10.35 -1.91 7.50
N LYS A 294 9.49 -1.09 6.87
CA LYS A 294 9.94 0.16 6.24
C LYS A 294 10.38 1.18 7.29
N LEU A 295 9.64 1.36 8.38
CA LEU A 295 10.05 2.24 9.47
C LEU A 295 11.40 1.80 10.07
N GLU A 296 11.58 0.52 10.31
CA GLU A 296 12.85 -0.04 10.79
C GLU A 296 14.01 0.16 9.79
N HIS A 297 13.72 0.08 8.49
CA HIS A 297 14.70 0.35 7.44
C HIS A 297 15.20 1.80 7.47
N PHE A 298 14.33 2.74 7.82
CA PHE A 298 14.63 4.17 7.95
C PHE A 298 14.95 4.61 9.39
N ARG A 299 15.13 3.68 10.32
CA ARG A 299 15.32 3.97 11.73
C ARG A 299 16.44 4.98 12.00
N ARG A 300 17.59 4.83 11.33
CA ARG A 300 18.73 5.72 11.52
C ARG A 300 18.48 7.11 10.96
N GLU A 301 17.85 7.17 9.80
CA GLU A 301 17.56 8.42 9.11
C GLU A 301 16.55 9.28 9.86
N PHE A 302 15.56 8.66 10.49
CA PHE A 302 14.53 9.36 11.25
C PHE A 302 14.77 9.37 12.77
N GLY A 303 15.90 8.82 13.24
CA GLY A 303 16.23 8.79 14.66
C GLY A 303 15.26 7.98 15.52
N LEU A 304 14.71 6.90 14.98
CA LEU A 304 13.77 6.05 15.70
C LEU A 304 14.50 5.08 16.65
N PRO A 305 13.86 4.65 17.74
CA PRO A 305 14.45 3.73 18.71
C PRO A 305 14.70 2.35 18.10
N GLU A 306 15.58 1.56 18.73
CA GLU A 306 15.92 0.21 18.26
C GLU A 306 14.71 -0.71 18.18
N ASP A 307 13.80 -0.64 19.11
CA ASP A 307 12.54 -1.39 19.14
C ASP A 307 11.38 -0.45 18.80
N THR A 308 11.41 0.08 17.56
CA THR A 308 10.35 0.95 17.03
C THR A 308 8.97 0.28 17.14
N ALA A 309 8.91 -1.02 16.94
CA ALA A 309 7.65 -1.73 16.99
C ALA A 309 7.07 -1.82 18.41
N ARG A 310 7.90 -2.00 19.43
CA ARG A 310 7.45 -1.94 20.84
C ARG A 310 6.95 -0.54 21.20
N MET A 311 7.63 0.52 20.73
CA MET A 311 7.17 1.89 20.91
C MET A 311 5.76 2.07 20.33
N LEU A 312 5.50 1.62 19.10
CA LEU A 312 4.17 1.71 18.47
C LEU A 312 3.08 1.00 19.29
N LEU A 313 3.39 -0.17 19.86
CA LEU A 313 2.48 -0.93 20.70
C LEU A 313 2.19 -0.29 22.05
N ARG A 314 3.10 0.56 22.57
CA ARG A 314 2.87 1.35 23.80
C ARG A 314 1.87 2.48 23.60
N HIS A 315 1.68 2.96 22.38
CA HIS A 315 0.79 4.05 22.01
C HIS A 315 -0.43 3.60 21.20
N PRO A 316 -1.30 2.71 21.73
CA PRO A 316 -2.44 2.16 21.00
C PRO A 316 -3.52 3.21 20.69
N CYS A 317 -3.52 4.36 21.38
CA CYS A 317 -4.40 5.49 21.09
C CYS A 317 -4.12 6.09 19.70
N LEU A 318 -2.85 6.11 19.29
CA LEU A 318 -2.41 6.71 18.04
C LEU A 318 -2.27 5.66 16.93
N PHE A 319 -1.67 4.53 17.27
CA PHE A 319 -1.24 3.55 16.30
C PHE A 319 -1.99 2.23 16.46
N TYR A 320 -2.45 1.69 15.35
CA TYR A 320 -2.91 0.32 15.27
C TYR A 320 -1.88 -0.53 14.53
N VAL A 321 -1.42 -1.60 15.15
CA VAL A 321 -0.45 -2.53 14.56
C VAL A 321 -1.17 -3.82 14.17
N SER A 322 -1.26 -4.08 12.87
CA SER A 322 -1.80 -5.30 12.32
C SER A 322 -0.69 -6.27 11.93
N ASN A 323 -0.88 -7.55 12.23
CA ASN A 323 0.00 -8.64 11.79
C ASN A 323 -0.61 -9.44 10.61
N ARG A 324 -1.60 -8.87 9.94
CA ARG A 324 -2.29 -9.52 8.82
C ARG A 324 -1.31 -9.82 7.68
N TYR A 325 -1.52 -10.98 7.03
CA TYR A 325 -0.70 -11.45 5.90
C TYR A 325 0.79 -11.59 6.21
N LYS A 326 1.19 -11.80 7.47
CA LYS A 326 2.59 -11.82 7.93
C LYS A 326 3.37 -10.53 7.63
N ILE A 327 2.67 -9.46 7.29
CA ILE A 327 3.22 -8.12 7.08
C ILE A 327 2.75 -7.27 8.25
N HIS A 328 3.70 -6.85 9.08
CA HIS A 328 3.40 -5.96 10.20
C HIS A 328 3.20 -4.55 9.64
N THR A 329 1.94 -4.10 9.69
CA THR A 329 1.54 -2.78 9.18
C THR A 329 1.07 -1.92 10.34
N VAL A 330 1.61 -0.72 10.45
CA VAL A 330 1.13 0.32 11.35
C VAL A 330 0.16 1.24 10.60
N VAL A 331 -0.91 1.59 11.28
CA VAL A 331 -1.97 2.48 10.79
C VAL A 331 -2.13 3.62 11.78
N LEU A 332 -2.24 4.83 11.30
CA LEU A 332 -2.58 6.00 12.10
C LEU A 332 -4.10 6.02 12.32
N ARG A 333 -4.55 5.85 13.57
CA ARG A 333 -5.98 5.68 13.89
C ARG A 333 -6.81 6.91 13.54
N GLU A 334 -6.33 8.09 13.85
CA GLU A 334 -7.06 9.34 13.59
C GLU A 334 -7.36 9.59 12.11
N GLY A 335 -6.57 8.98 11.22
CA GLY A 335 -6.79 9.04 9.78
C GLY A 335 -8.01 8.24 9.29
N TYR A 336 -8.67 7.48 10.17
CA TYR A 336 -9.77 6.60 9.80
C TYR A 336 -11.02 6.87 10.62
N GLU A 337 -12.16 6.76 9.97
CA GLU A 337 -13.47 6.66 10.58
C GLU A 337 -14.06 5.29 10.25
N GLY A 338 -14.03 4.40 11.25
CA GLY A 338 -14.33 2.98 11.01
C GLY A 338 -13.32 2.34 10.07
N SER A 339 -13.77 1.87 8.90
CA SER A 339 -12.92 1.28 7.86
C SER A 339 -12.56 2.27 6.75
N GLU A 340 -13.03 3.52 6.82
CA GLU A 340 -12.86 4.53 5.79
C GLU A 340 -11.78 5.52 6.15
N LEU A 341 -11.04 5.99 5.14
CA LEU A 341 -10.10 7.08 5.30
C LEU A 341 -10.88 8.39 5.46
N ARG A 342 -10.59 9.18 6.50
CA ARG A 342 -11.31 10.42 6.81
C ARG A 342 -11.11 11.45 5.70
N ASP A 343 -9.86 11.77 5.37
CA ASP A 343 -9.51 12.72 4.32
C ASP A 343 -8.91 11.98 3.13
N LYS A 344 -9.69 11.83 2.05
CA LYS A 344 -9.24 11.14 0.85
C LYS A 344 -8.55 12.09 -0.10
N ASP A 345 -7.31 11.81 -0.40
CA ASP A 345 -6.58 12.45 -1.49
C ASP A 345 -7.30 12.17 -2.84
N PRO A 346 -7.34 13.13 -3.79
CA PRO A 346 -7.94 12.93 -5.11
C PRO A 346 -7.44 11.68 -5.85
N VAL A 347 -6.17 11.34 -5.70
CA VAL A 347 -5.58 10.12 -6.28
C VAL A 347 -6.17 8.86 -5.65
N VAL A 348 -6.45 8.88 -4.35
CA VAL A 348 -7.13 7.77 -3.66
C VAL A 348 -8.56 7.63 -4.16
N ALA A 349 -9.28 8.75 -4.30
CA ALA A 349 -10.64 8.74 -4.84
C ALA A 349 -10.71 8.17 -6.26
N ALA A 350 -9.74 8.52 -7.12
CA ALA A 350 -9.65 7.95 -8.46
C ALA A 350 -9.42 6.42 -8.44
N LYS A 351 -8.57 5.94 -7.53
CA LYS A 351 -8.33 4.50 -7.34
C LYS A 351 -9.56 3.76 -6.80
N ASP A 352 -10.35 4.38 -5.93
CA ASP A 352 -11.61 3.82 -5.43
C ASP A 352 -12.61 3.62 -6.58
N ARG A 353 -12.78 4.62 -7.49
CA ARG A 353 -13.64 4.52 -8.68
C ARG A 353 -13.24 3.37 -9.60
N LEU A 354 -11.93 3.14 -9.78
CA LEU A 354 -11.44 1.99 -10.52
C LEU A 354 -11.87 0.67 -9.85
N GLY A 355 -11.80 0.60 -8.52
CA GLY A 355 -12.28 -0.55 -7.76
C GLY A 355 -13.79 -0.79 -7.96
N GLU A 356 -14.60 0.26 -7.99
CA GLU A 356 -16.04 0.18 -8.24
C GLU A 356 -16.33 -0.36 -9.66
N LEU A 357 -15.66 0.17 -10.69
CA LEU A 357 -15.81 -0.31 -12.07
C LEU A 357 -15.48 -1.80 -12.22
N MET A 358 -14.41 -2.24 -11.55
CA MET A 358 -14.05 -3.66 -11.52
C MET A 358 -15.12 -4.54 -10.90
N GLN A 359 -15.82 -4.03 -9.87
CA GLN A 359 -16.90 -4.76 -9.22
C GLN A 359 -18.12 -4.90 -10.11
N GLU A 360 -18.48 -3.82 -10.79
CA GLU A 360 -19.55 -3.86 -11.77
C GLU A 360 -19.27 -4.92 -12.83
N GLY A 361 -18.05 -4.93 -13.41
CA GLY A 361 -17.68 -5.92 -14.41
C GLY A 361 -17.73 -7.36 -13.90
N LEU A 362 -17.26 -7.59 -12.67
CA LEU A 362 -17.32 -8.90 -12.06
C LEU A 362 -18.77 -9.34 -11.79
N HIS A 363 -19.63 -8.41 -11.39
CA HIS A 363 -21.05 -8.67 -11.20
C HIS A 363 -21.73 -9.05 -12.53
N GLU A 364 -21.51 -8.28 -13.59
CA GLU A 364 -22.00 -8.59 -14.94
C GLU A 364 -21.53 -9.97 -15.43
N TYR A 365 -20.24 -10.27 -15.27
CA TYR A 365 -19.71 -11.59 -15.62
C TYR A 365 -20.42 -12.72 -14.86
N ASN A 366 -20.61 -12.54 -13.56
CA ASN A 366 -21.27 -13.55 -12.73
C ASN A 366 -22.74 -13.73 -13.11
N GLN A 367 -23.45 -12.65 -13.46
CA GLN A 367 -24.82 -12.72 -13.96
C GLN A 367 -24.90 -13.49 -15.29
N ARG A 368 -24.07 -13.09 -16.28
CA ARG A 368 -23.99 -13.80 -17.58
C ARG A 368 -23.71 -15.29 -17.40
N ARG A 369 -22.80 -15.62 -16.49
CA ARG A 369 -22.45 -17.02 -16.17
C ARG A 369 -23.61 -17.76 -15.52
N ARG A 370 -24.37 -17.11 -14.60
CA ARG A 370 -25.56 -17.70 -13.99
C ARG A 370 -26.61 -18.00 -15.06
N VAL A 371 -26.93 -17.05 -15.91
CA VAL A 371 -27.89 -17.23 -17.02
C VAL A 371 -27.45 -18.36 -17.94
N ALA A 372 -26.19 -18.37 -18.38
CA ALA A 372 -25.66 -19.44 -19.22
C ALA A 372 -25.74 -20.83 -18.55
N ASN A 373 -25.49 -20.91 -17.23
CA ASN A 373 -25.61 -22.17 -16.49
C ASN A 373 -27.07 -22.63 -16.36
N VAL A 374 -27.99 -21.70 -16.14
CA VAL A 374 -29.43 -22.01 -16.07
C VAL A 374 -29.90 -22.52 -17.42
N GLU A 375 -29.54 -21.82 -18.52
CA GLU A 375 -29.88 -22.24 -19.87
C GLU A 375 -29.29 -23.62 -20.23
N LYS A 376 -28.04 -23.87 -19.81
CA LYS A 376 -27.40 -25.18 -19.97
C LYS A 376 -28.13 -26.30 -19.22
N LYS A 377 -28.59 -26.02 -17.99
CA LYS A 377 -29.40 -26.97 -17.19
C LYS A 377 -30.76 -27.18 -17.82
N ARG A 378 -31.40 -26.11 -18.33
CA ARG A 378 -32.67 -26.21 -19.04
C ARG A 378 -32.54 -27.10 -20.30
N ARG A 379 -31.49 -26.91 -21.12
CA ARG A 379 -31.22 -27.76 -22.29
C ARG A 379 -30.95 -29.21 -21.96
N ARG A 380 -30.47 -29.49 -20.74
CA ARG A 380 -30.24 -30.85 -20.22
C ARG A 380 -31.48 -31.49 -19.58
N GLY A 381 -32.60 -30.77 -19.50
CA GLY A 381 -33.82 -31.27 -18.88
C GLY A 381 -33.73 -31.38 -17.32
N GLU A 382 -32.68 -30.79 -16.72
CA GLU A 382 -32.45 -30.89 -15.26
C GLU A 382 -33.30 -29.90 -14.43
N ILE A 383 -34.05 -28.99 -15.10
CA ILE A 383 -34.92 -27.98 -14.47
C ILE A 383 -36.28 -28.06 -15.14
N GLU A 384 -37.27 -28.61 -14.48
CA GLU A 384 -38.67 -28.35 -14.79
C GLU A 384 -39.00 -26.90 -14.48
N VAL A 385 -39.74 -26.25 -15.39
CA VAL A 385 -40.16 -24.86 -15.29
C VAL A 385 -41.02 -24.67 -14.05
N LYS A 386 -40.44 -24.37 -12.90
CA LYS A 386 -41.18 -23.77 -11.77
C LYS A 386 -41.58 -22.36 -12.18
N LYS A 387 -42.88 -22.19 -12.22
CA LYS A 387 -43.58 -21.01 -12.76
C LYS A 387 -43.23 -19.72 -12.05
N GLU A 388 -43.22 -18.68 -12.84
CA GLU A 388 -43.02 -17.23 -12.72
C GLU A 388 -43.45 -16.50 -11.42
N LYS A 389 -44.08 -17.15 -10.44
CA LYS A 389 -44.54 -16.48 -9.19
C LYS A 389 -43.46 -16.28 -8.11
N GLU A 390 -42.42 -17.11 -8.05
CA GLU A 390 -41.29 -16.92 -7.12
C GLU A 390 -40.31 -15.83 -7.58
N LYS A 391 -40.38 -15.37 -8.85
CA LYS A 391 -39.44 -14.38 -9.38
C LYS A 391 -39.62 -12.97 -8.89
N VAL A 392 -40.84 -12.57 -8.53
CA VAL A 392 -41.13 -11.18 -8.14
C VAL A 392 -40.71 -10.93 -6.69
N GLU A 393 -40.92 -11.89 -5.79
CA GLU A 393 -40.51 -11.79 -4.40
C GLU A 393 -38.98 -11.91 -4.24
N ASP A 394 -38.32 -12.75 -5.04
CA ASP A 394 -36.85 -12.87 -5.06
C ASP A 394 -36.16 -11.65 -5.69
N GLU A 395 -36.78 -10.94 -6.64
CA GLU A 395 -36.20 -9.71 -7.22
C GLU A 395 -36.31 -8.51 -6.27
N GLU A 396 -37.32 -8.44 -5.44
CA GLU A 396 -37.51 -7.36 -4.46
C GLU A 396 -36.63 -7.56 -3.23
N ALA A 397 -36.53 -8.80 -2.74
CA ALA A 397 -35.56 -9.20 -1.71
C ALA A 397 -34.11 -9.04 -2.20
N ALA A 398 -33.83 -9.40 -3.46
CA ALA A 398 -32.52 -9.19 -4.08
C ALA A 398 -32.17 -7.71 -4.33
N ARG A 399 -33.17 -6.83 -4.48
CA ARG A 399 -32.95 -5.37 -4.58
C ARG A 399 -32.59 -4.76 -3.23
N LEU A 400 -33.24 -5.14 -2.15
CA LEU A 400 -32.94 -4.70 -0.79
C LEU A 400 -31.58 -5.26 -0.32
N GLU A 401 -31.33 -6.56 -0.50
CA GLU A 401 -30.06 -7.20 -0.23
C GLU A 401 -28.93 -6.65 -1.12
N SER A 402 -29.25 -6.15 -2.32
CA SER A 402 -28.24 -5.52 -3.21
C SER A 402 -27.88 -4.10 -2.82
N ALA A 403 -28.75 -3.37 -2.12
CA ALA A 403 -28.44 -2.02 -1.62
C ALA A 403 -27.52 -2.12 -0.37
N GLU A 404 -27.85 -2.97 0.58
CA GLU A 404 -26.98 -3.26 1.73
C GLU A 404 -25.66 -3.92 1.31
N LYS A 405 -25.69 -4.89 0.41
CA LYS A 405 -24.48 -5.51 -0.16
C LYS A 405 -23.70 -4.58 -1.09
N ARG A 406 -24.30 -3.52 -1.67
CA ARG A 406 -23.56 -2.44 -2.34
C ARG A 406 -22.80 -1.58 -1.35
N GLU A 407 -23.41 -1.28 -0.23
CA GLU A 407 -22.79 -0.48 0.81
C GLU A 407 -21.71 -1.28 1.54
N GLU A 408 -21.98 -2.54 1.86
CA GLU A 408 -21.00 -3.48 2.40
C GLU A 408 -19.87 -3.79 1.40
N ARG A 409 -20.18 -3.83 0.10
CA ARG A 409 -19.18 -3.93 -0.98
C ARG A 409 -18.42 -2.64 -1.19
N ARG A 410 -19.02 -1.47 -1.08
CA ARG A 410 -18.28 -0.19 -1.06
C ARG A 410 -17.30 -0.16 0.11
N ARG A 411 -17.71 -0.59 1.30
CA ARG A 411 -16.84 -0.75 2.48
C ARG A 411 -15.75 -1.81 2.25
N PHE A 412 -16.07 -2.89 1.57
CA PHE A 412 -15.15 -4.00 1.26
C PHE A 412 -14.07 -3.63 0.24
N TYR A 413 -14.34 -2.71 -0.69
CA TYR A 413 -13.42 -2.32 -1.75
C TYR A 413 -12.64 -1.04 -1.48
N LYS A 414 -12.87 -0.38 -0.37
CA LYS A 414 -11.97 0.63 0.18
C LYS A 414 -10.73 -0.04 0.76
N VAL A 415 -10.14 -0.88 -0.03
CA VAL A 415 -8.92 -1.54 0.35
C VAL A 415 -7.76 -0.62 0.06
N LEU A 416 -7.06 -0.33 1.08
CA LEU A 416 -5.80 0.38 1.11
C LEU A 416 -4.73 -0.53 0.52
N PHE A 417 -4.35 -0.26 -0.71
CA PHE A 417 -3.24 -0.95 -1.32
C PHE A 417 -1.98 -0.19 -1.03
N ASP A 418 -1.13 -0.81 -0.25
CA ASP A 418 0.27 -0.51 -0.30
C ASP A 418 0.76 -0.98 -1.69
N ASP A 419 1.06 -0.05 -2.59
CA ASP A 419 1.76 -0.32 -3.85
C ASP A 419 3.18 -0.85 -3.56
N GLY A 420 3.32 -1.50 -2.41
CA GLY A 420 4.51 -2.10 -1.94
C GLY A 420 4.88 -3.32 -2.77
N ASN A 421 5.86 -3.12 -3.57
CA ASN A 421 6.93 -4.05 -3.90
C ASN A 421 6.54 -5.54 -4.00
N ARG A 422 6.39 -5.96 -5.20
CA ARG A 422 7.05 -7.15 -5.71
C ARG A 422 7.84 -6.82 -6.96
#